data_a0f285afb253d2416528488f01e23b08
#
_entry.id   a0f285afb253d2416528488f01e23b08
#
_cell.length_a   1.000
_cell.length_b   1.000
_cell.length_c   1.000
_cell.angle_alpha   90.00
_cell.angle_beta   90.00
_cell.angle_gamma   90.00
#
_symmetry.space_group_name_H-M   'P 1'
#
loop_
_entity.id
_entity.type
_entity.pdbx_description
1 polymer ?
#
loop_
_entity_poly.entity_id
_entity_poly.type
_entity_poly.pdbx_seq_one_letter_code
_entity_poly.pdbx_strand_id
1 'polypeptide(L)'
;MNMNEVVERKFAGDKIKAEILRKGEKKSVELTLKRYLPYLTLGEQYNQRPKYVMYAGMLFQPMNRNLMEAHSIRDPLVNYVFDNYMTKEIFKDRPEVVILTTILPDEVNSYLQGYQHSIVDEVNGVKIKTMKDLAEALKKKEGDGKFVVIKLLEKNRPLVLKRELADAAHPVIMQKYDVSEESYLGDE
;
A
#
# COMPACT_ATOMS: atom_id res chain seq x y z
N MET A 1 32.36 20.15 -1.71
CA MET A 1 31.36 19.80 -0.69
C MET A 1 30.21 19.10 -1.41
N ASN A 2 29.95 17.85 -1.05
CA ASN A 2 28.88 17.06 -1.71
C ASN A 2 27.52 17.48 -1.09
N MET A 3 26.49 17.66 -1.91
CA MET A 3 25.15 18.06 -1.44
C MET A 3 24.58 17.06 -0.42
N ASN A 4 24.88 15.78 -0.58
CA ASN A 4 24.47 14.73 0.36
C ASN A 4 25.04 14.99 1.76
N GLU A 5 26.32 15.37 1.88
CA GLU A 5 26.97 15.65 3.15
C GLU A 5 26.32 16.82 3.93
N VAL A 6 25.78 17.80 3.21
CA VAL A 6 25.06 18.94 3.81
C VAL A 6 23.70 18.50 4.35
N VAL A 7 23.01 17.62 3.61
CA VAL A 7 21.67 17.13 3.96
C VAL A 7 21.75 16.13 5.13
N GLU A 8 22.74 15.24 5.14
CA GLU A 8 22.94 14.24 6.20
C GLU A 8 23.17 14.81 7.59
N ARG A 9 23.61 16.08 7.68
CA ARG A 9 23.82 16.79 8.95
C ARG A 9 22.58 17.52 9.47
N LYS A 10 21.42 17.33 8.84
CA LYS A 10 20.18 18.06 9.11
C LYS A 10 19.03 17.12 9.44
N PHE A 11 17.99 17.65 10.06
CA PHE A 11 16.81 16.89 10.45
C PHE A 11 15.62 17.21 9.54
N ALA A 12 14.63 16.31 9.52
CA ALA A 12 13.35 16.58 8.88
C ALA A 12 12.68 17.79 9.55
N GLY A 13 12.23 18.75 8.74
CA GLY A 13 11.71 20.04 9.18
C GLY A 13 12.71 21.19 9.04
N ASP A 14 14.03 20.92 8.95
CA ASP A 14 15.03 21.97 8.71
C ASP A 14 14.86 22.58 7.33
N LYS A 15 15.19 23.89 7.25
CA LYS A 15 15.23 24.64 5.99
C LYS A 15 16.65 24.75 5.47
N ILE A 16 16.79 24.52 4.17
CA ILE A 16 18.06 24.74 3.45
C ILE A 16 17.84 25.72 2.30
N LYS A 17 18.83 26.56 2.05
CA LYS A 17 18.86 27.41 0.85
C LYS A 17 19.78 26.75 -0.18
N ALA A 18 19.27 26.56 -1.39
CA ALA A 18 20.01 26.01 -2.50
C ALA A 18 20.04 27.03 -3.65
N GLU A 19 21.21 27.28 -4.22
CA GLU A 19 21.34 28.01 -5.48
C GLU A 19 21.31 27.01 -6.63
N ILE A 20 20.33 27.15 -7.50
CA ILE A 20 20.14 26.30 -8.67
C ILE A 20 20.34 27.08 -9.95
N LEU A 21 20.89 26.42 -10.96
CA LEU A 21 20.95 26.97 -12.32
C LEU A 21 19.79 26.37 -13.13
N ARG A 22 18.82 27.18 -13.50
CA ARG A 22 17.67 26.76 -14.31
C ARG A 22 17.53 27.65 -15.55
N LYS A 23 17.63 27.02 -16.72
CA LYS A 23 17.57 27.72 -18.02
C LYS A 23 18.62 28.85 -18.16
N GLY A 24 19.82 28.64 -17.62
CA GLY A 24 20.92 29.64 -17.66
C GLY A 24 20.85 30.70 -16.57
N GLU A 25 19.78 30.77 -15.78
CA GLU A 25 19.62 31.75 -14.69
C GLU A 25 19.90 31.12 -13.32
N LYS A 26 20.64 31.83 -12.48
CA LYS A 26 20.83 31.44 -11.07
C LYS A 26 19.58 31.80 -10.27
N LYS A 27 19.03 30.82 -9.55
CA LYS A 27 17.88 31.00 -8.66
C LYS A 27 18.19 30.46 -7.28
N SER A 28 17.86 31.22 -6.25
CA SER A 28 17.90 30.74 -4.86
C SER A 28 16.53 30.18 -4.50
N VAL A 29 16.51 28.95 -3.99
CA VAL A 29 15.29 28.28 -3.53
C VAL A 29 15.46 27.85 -2.08
N GLU A 30 14.44 28.05 -1.27
CA GLU A 30 14.38 27.53 0.09
C GLU A 30 13.63 26.21 0.07
N LEU A 31 14.24 25.16 0.60
CA LEU A 31 13.69 23.82 0.67
C LEU A 31 13.52 23.42 2.14
N THR A 32 12.34 22.94 2.50
CA THR A 32 12.13 22.29 3.82
C THR A 32 12.40 20.79 3.66
N LEU A 33 13.34 20.27 4.45
CA LEU A 33 13.69 18.87 4.44
C LEU A 33 12.53 18.05 4.99
N LYS A 34 12.14 17.03 4.25
CA LYS A 34 11.11 16.07 4.65
C LYS A 34 11.74 14.69 4.82
N ARG A 35 11.13 13.88 5.68
CA ARG A 35 11.53 12.47 5.79
C ARG A 35 11.34 11.79 4.44
N TYR A 36 12.33 11.01 4.02
CA TYR A 36 12.30 10.32 2.75
C TYR A 36 11.40 9.08 2.86
N LEU A 37 10.13 9.23 2.45
CA LEU A 37 9.10 8.20 2.55
C LEU A 37 9.44 6.86 1.87
N PRO A 38 10.10 6.82 0.70
CA PRO A 38 10.47 5.56 0.06
C PRO A 38 11.39 4.66 0.89
N TYR A 39 12.12 5.21 1.85
CA TYR A 39 12.96 4.43 2.75
C TYR A 39 12.13 3.41 3.56
N LEU A 40 10.91 3.75 3.93
CA LEU A 40 10.01 2.84 4.66
C LEU A 40 9.59 1.63 3.82
N THR A 41 9.53 1.77 2.48
CA THR A 41 9.19 0.67 1.57
C THR A 41 10.41 -0.21 1.27
N LEU A 42 11.58 0.40 1.05
CA LEU A 42 12.78 -0.30 0.59
C LEU A 42 13.74 -0.70 1.71
N GLY A 43 13.64 -0.06 2.88
CA GLY A 43 14.43 -0.39 4.06
C GLY A 43 13.82 -1.55 4.85
N GLU A 44 14.67 -2.24 5.60
CA GLU A 44 14.20 -3.22 6.58
C GLU A 44 13.54 -2.52 7.76
N GLN A 45 12.40 -3.04 8.19
CA GLN A 45 11.64 -2.52 9.31
C GLN A 45 11.78 -3.47 10.50
N TYR A 46 12.42 -3.00 11.56
CA TYR A 46 12.60 -3.76 12.80
C TYR A 46 11.66 -3.22 13.88
N ASN A 47 11.15 -4.11 14.73
CA ASN A 47 10.33 -3.77 15.90
C ASN A 47 9.08 -2.91 15.60
N GLN A 48 8.55 -3.02 14.41
CA GLN A 48 7.29 -2.36 14.02
C GLN A 48 6.24 -3.41 13.69
N ARG A 49 5.05 -3.25 14.28
CA ARG A 49 3.90 -4.08 13.91
C ARG A 49 3.53 -3.79 12.44
N PRO A 50 3.42 -4.78 11.56
CA PRO A 50 3.03 -4.57 10.18
C PRO A 50 1.63 -3.97 10.07
N LYS A 51 1.47 -2.97 9.21
CA LYS A 51 0.14 -2.47 8.84
C LYS A 51 -0.62 -3.53 8.07
N TYR A 52 -1.91 -3.65 8.33
CA TYR A 52 -2.79 -4.51 7.55
C TYR A 52 -4.25 -4.07 7.61
N VAL A 53 -5.02 -4.51 6.64
CA VAL A 53 -6.49 -4.48 6.64
C VAL A 53 -6.97 -5.85 6.21
N MET A 54 -7.95 -6.40 6.91
CA MET A 54 -8.61 -7.65 6.58
C MET A 54 -10.08 -7.40 6.24
N TYR A 55 -10.56 -8.04 5.18
CA TYR A 55 -11.96 -8.02 4.80
C TYR A 55 -12.37 -9.33 4.13
N ALA A 56 -13.40 -10.00 4.65
CA ALA A 56 -13.92 -11.28 4.14
C ALA A 56 -12.81 -12.34 3.87
N GLY A 57 -11.82 -12.42 4.77
CA GLY A 57 -10.67 -13.31 4.66
C GLY A 57 -9.53 -12.83 3.78
N MET A 58 -9.72 -11.75 3.02
CA MET A 58 -8.64 -11.12 2.25
C MET A 58 -7.79 -10.24 3.16
N LEU A 59 -6.49 -10.49 3.20
CA LEU A 59 -5.51 -9.71 3.96
C LEU A 59 -4.73 -8.80 3.01
N PHE A 60 -4.76 -7.51 3.30
CA PHE A 60 -4.06 -6.49 2.54
C PHE A 60 -2.96 -5.87 3.38
N GLN A 61 -1.79 -5.68 2.79
CA GLN A 61 -0.63 -5.07 3.45
C GLN A 61 0.10 -4.12 2.49
N PRO A 62 0.82 -3.10 3.00
CA PRO A 62 1.65 -2.26 2.15
C PRO A 62 2.89 -3.05 1.72
N MET A 63 3.26 -2.90 0.46
CA MET A 63 4.50 -3.44 -0.11
C MET A 63 5.70 -2.85 0.64
N ASN A 64 6.53 -3.70 1.20
CA ASN A 64 7.81 -3.33 1.79
C ASN A 64 8.78 -4.51 1.69
N ARG A 65 10.08 -4.27 1.99
CA ARG A 65 11.11 -5.30 1.91
C ARG A 65 10.79 -6.53 2.75
N ASN A 66 10.38 -6.34 4.00
CA ASN A 66 10.05 -7.45 4.90
C ASN A 66 8.95 -8.34 4.33
N LEU A 67 7.91 -7.73 3.75
CA LEU A 67 6.81 -8.46 3.11
C LEU A 67 7.31 -9.27 1.90
N MET A 68 8.11 -8.63 1.03
CA MET A 68 8.65 -9.26 -0.18
C MET A 68 9.49 -10.49 0.15
N GLU A 69 10.32 -10.39 1.18
CA GLU A 69 11.19 -11.48 1.64
C GLU A 69 10.39 -12.59 2.35
N ALA A 70 9.50 -12.23 3.28
CA ALA A 70 8.71 -13.19 4.06
C ALA A 70 7.80 -14.08 3.21
N HIS A 71 7.17 -13.50 2.19
CA HIS A 71 6.25 -14.22 1.31
C HIS A 71 6.92 -14.77 0.04
N SER A 72 8.22 -14.51 -0.17
CA SER A 72 8.95 -14.90 -1.40
C SER A 72 8.16 -14.55 -2.66
N ILE A 73 7.62 -13.32 -2.73
CA ILE A 73 6.73 -12.88 -3.80
C ILE A 73 7.46 -12.92 -5.14
N ARG A 74 6.93 -13.70 -6.09
CA ARG A 74 7.52 -13.90 -7.42
C ARG A 74 6.68 -13.33 -8.56
N ASP A 75 5.59 -12.62 -8.24
CA ASP A 75 4.77 -11.95 -9.27
C ASP A 75 5.64 -10.92 -10.01
N PRO A 76 5.78 -11.01 -11.36
CA PRO A 76 6.66 -10.13 -12.12
C PRO A 76 6.29 -8.65 -12.00
N LEU A 77 4.99 -8.33 -11.92
CA LEU A 77 4.52 -6.96 -11.78
C LEU A 77 4.87 -6.38 -10.41
N VAL A 78 4.68 -7.17 -9.35
CA VAL A 78 5.01 -6.74 -7.97
C VAL A 78 6.51 -6.50 -7.86
N ASN A 79 7.35 -7.41 -8.38
CA ASN A 79 8.80 -7.23 -8.39
C ASN A 79 9.21 -6.01 -9.21
N TYR A 80 8.62 -5.82 -10.39
CA TYR A 80 8.87 -4.64 -11.21
C TYR A 80 8.53 -3.33 -10.48
N VAL A 81 7.38 -3.28 -9.82
CA VAL A 81 6.95 -2.10 -9.04
C VAL A 81 7.89 -1.86 -7.87
N PHE A 82 8.32 -2.92 -7.15
CA PHE A 82 9.26 -2.82 -6.04
C PHE A 82 10.62 -2.29 -6.48
N ASP A 83 11.22 -2.90 -7.51
CA ASP A 83 12.55 -2.53 -8.03
C ASP A 83 12.59 -1.12 -8.62
N ASN A 84 11.46 -0.67 -9.19
CA ASN A 84 11.34 0.63 -9.83
C ASN A 84 10.63 1.69 -8.97
N TYR A 85 10.28 1.38 -7.72
CA TYR A 85 9.51 2.26 -6.84
C TYR A 85 10.14 3.65 -6.71
N MET A 86 11.48 3.69 -6.64
CA MET A 86 12.26 4.91 -6.55
C MET A 86 12.59 5.52 -7.92
N THR A 87 13.15 4.72 -8.80
CA THR A 87 13.70 5.18 -10.08
C THR A 87 12.63 5.74 -11.03
N LYS A 88 11.41 5.21 -10.95
CA LYS A 88 10.24 5.71 -11.70
C LYS A 88 9.32 6.59 -10.86
N GLU A 89 9.76 6.98 -9.66
CA GLU A 89 9.03 7.88 -8.78
C GLU A 89 7.60 7.42 -8.45
N ILE A 90 7.35 6.09 -8.45
CA ILE A 90 6.03 5.49 -8.20
C ILE A 90 5.45 5.96 -6.85
N PHE A 91 6.32 6.22 -5.88
CA PHE A 91 5.95 6.74 -4.55
C PHE A 91 5.19 8.07 -4.57
N LYS A 92 5.31 8.86 -5.64
CA LYS A 92 4.58 10.13 -5.77
C LYS A 92 3.09 9.90 -5.95
N ASP A 93 2.74 8.88 -6.75
CA ASP A 93 1.35 8.54 -7.04
C ASP A 93 0.77 7.51 -6.05
N ARG A 94 1.63 6.62 -5.54
CA ARG A 94 1.30 5.55 -4.60
C ARG A 94 2.30 5.50 -3.45
N PRO A 95 2.13 6.34 -2.42
CA PRO A 95 2.99 6.36 -1.24
C PRO A 95 3.04 5.02 -0.51
N GLU A 96 1.96 4.24 -0.57
CA GLU A 96 1.90 2.85 -0.12
C GLU A 96 1.30 2.00 -1.25
N VAL A 97 2.10 1.09 -1.83
CA VAL A 97 1.59 0.11 -2.79
C VAL A 97 0.92 -1.01 -2.01
N VAL A 98 -0.40 -1.14 -2.14
CA VAL A 98 -1.18 -2.13 -1.38
C VAL A 98 -1.23 -3.45 -2.13
N ILE A 99 -0.88 -4.55 -1.44
CA ILE A 99 -0.89 -5.91 -1.97
C ILE A 99 -1.94 -6.74 -1.23
N LEU A 100 -2.70 -7.55 -1.98
CA LEU A 100 -3.48 -8.66 -1.44
C LEU A 100 -2.52 -9.81 -1.13
N THR A 101 -2.08 -9.92 0.12
CA THR A 101 -1.01 -10.85 0.51
C THR A 101 -1.48 -12.26 0.74
N THR A 102 -2.63 -12.41 1.38
CA THR A 102 -3.15 -13.71 1.77
C THR A 102 -4.68 -13.71 1.66
N ILE A 103 -5.25 -14.87 1.38
CA ILE A 103 -6.68 -15.10 1.44
C ILE A 103 -6.91 -16.29 2.38
N LEU A 104 -7.52 -16.02 3.54
CA LEU A 104 -7.95 -17.05 4.49
C LEU A 104 -9.17 -17.77 3.90
N PRO A 105 -9.07 -19.08 3.62
CA PRO A 105 -10.10 -19.79 2.87
C PRO A 105 -11.46 -19.83 3.56
N ASP A 106 -12.49 -19.45 2.81
CA ASP A 106 -13.89 -19.53 3.18
C ASP A 106 -14.75 -19.70 1.92
N GLU A 107 -16.02 -20.08 2.06
CA GLU A 107 -16.94 -20.23 0.92
C GLU A 107 -17.10 -18.93 0.15
N VAL A 108 -17.13 -17.79 0.85
CA VAL A 108 -17.35 -16.45 0.26
C VAL A 108 -16.20 -16.01 -0.66
N ASN A 109 -14.99 -16.54 -0.45
CA ASN A 109 -13.78 -16.13 -1.16
C ASN A 109 -13.05 -17.28 -1.88
N SER A 110 -13.64 -18.48 -1.95
CA SER A 110 -13.00 -19.69 -2.48
C SER A 110 -12.44 -19.55 -3.91
N TYR A 111 -13.10 -18.74 -4.74
CA TYR A 111 -12.71 -18.48 -6.12
C TYR A 111 -11.64 -17.39 -6.27
N LEU A 112 -11.22 -16.76 -5.18
CA LEU A 112 -10.26 -15.65 -5.19
C LEU A 112 -8.80 -16.08 -4.93
N GLN A 113 -8.55 -17.32 -4.58
CA GLN A 113 -7.21 -17.81 -4.17
C GLN A 113 -6.10 -17.54 -5.19
N GLY A 114 -6.41 -17.55 -6.48
CA GLY A 114 -5.45 -17.27 -7.54
C GLY A 114 -5.03 -15.80 -7.69
N TYR A 115 -5.58 -14.89 -6.87
CA TYR A 115 -5.28 -13.46 -6.93
C TYR A 115 -4.36 -12.99 -5.79
N GLN A 116 -3.87 -13.89 -4.97
CA GLN A 116 -2.85 -13.57 -3.97
C GLN A 116 -1.63 -12.92 -4.63
N HIS A 117 -0.96 -12.08 -3.88
CA HIS A 117 0.20 -11.28 -4.32
C HIS A 117 -0.08 -10.29 -5.46
N SER A 118 -1.33 -9.90 -5.65
CA SER A 118 -1.68 -8.88 -6.64
C SER A 118 -1.75 -7.49 -6.02
N ILE A 119 -1.35 -6.47 -6.78
CA ILE A 119 -1.43 -5.06 -6.36
C ILE A 119 -2.88 -4.58 -6.51
N VAL A 120 -3.40 -3.96 -5.46
CA VAL A 120 -4.72 -3.33 -5.47
C VAL A 120 -4.64 -1.98 -6.17
N ASP A 121 -5.49 -1.77 -7.17
CA ASP A 121 -5.57 -0.53 -7.93
C ASP A 121 -6.74 0.37 -7.49
N GLU A 122 -7.91 -0.23 -7.35
CA GLU A 122 -9.14 0.49 -7.04
C GLU A 122 -10.08 -0.38 -6.20
N VAL A 123 -10.80 0.21 -5.26
CA VAL A 123 -11.85 -0.46 -4.49
C VAL A 123 -13.10 0.42 -4.49
N ASN A 124 -14.24 -0.15 -4.89
CA ASN A 124 -15.53 0.54 -4.95
C ASN A 124 -15.43 1.92 -5.62
N GLY A 125 -14.75 2.01 -6.78
CA GLY A 125 -14.56 3.25 -7.53
C GLY A 125 -13.52 4.21 -6.98
N VAL A 126 -12.84 3.87 -5.87
CA VAL A 126 -11.81 4.70 -5.24
C VAL A 126 -10.42 4.16 -5.59
N LYS A 127 -9.56 5.00 -6.16
CA LYS A 127 -8.14 4.67 -6.39
C LYS A 127 -7.41 4.53 -5.06
N ILE A 128 -6.67 3.43 -4.91
CA ILE A 128 -5.95 3.10 -3.67
C ILE A 128 -4.51 3.58 -3.79
N LYS A 129 -4.12 4.50 -2.91
CA LYS A 129 -2.77 5.05 -2.80
C LYS A 129 -2.13 4.74 -1.46
N THR A 130 -2.95 4.46 -0.44
CA THR A 130 -2.51 4.16 0.93
C THR A 130 -3.38 3.06 1.55
N MET A 131 -2.92 2.49 2.66
CA MET A 131 -3.73 1.55 3.46
C MET A 131 -4.98 2.22 4.04
N LYS A 132 -4.92 3.51 4.33
CA LYS A 132 -6.06 4.29 4.81
C LYS A 132 -7.14 4.40 3.73
N ASP A 133 -6.75 4.72 2.48
CA ASP A 133 -7.69 4.74 1.35
C ASP A 133 -8.40 3.41 1.19
N LEU A 134 -7.66 2.28 1.33
CA LEU A 134 -8.24 0.95 1.26
C LEU A 134 -9.30 0.72 2.34
N ALA A 135 -8.96 1.03 3.60
CA ALA A 135 -9.88 0.84 4.72
C ALA A 135 -11.18 1.66 4.57
N GLU A 136 -11.06 2.90 4.09
CA GLU A 136 -12.19 3.77 3.80
C GLU A 136 -13.00 3.30 2.59
N ALA A 137 -12.32 2.88 1.51
CA ALA A 137 -12.97 2.43 0.29
C ALA A 137 -13.76 1.13 0.47
N LEU A 138 -13.31 0.20 1.32
CA LEU A 138 -14.06 -1.01 1.66
C LEU A 138 -15.39 -0.71 2.35
N LYS A 139 -15.44 0.35 3.18
CA LYS A 139 -16.67 0.81 3.85
C LYS A 139 -17.62 1.56 2.91
N LYS A 140 -17.08 2.15 1.83
CA LYS A 140 -17.86 2.91 0.85
C LYS A 140 -18.78 1.98 0.06
N LYS A 141 -20.01 2.44 -0.14
CA LYS A 141 -20.98 1.79 -1.03
C LYS A 141 -20.89 2.44 -2.41
N GLU A 142 -20.69 1.65 -3.45
CA GLU A 142 -20.73 2.07 -4.84
C GLU A 142 -22.04 1.57 -5.48
N GLY A 143 -22.67 2.39 -6.30
CA GLY A 143 -23.94 2.07 -6.94
C GLY A 143 -25.05 1.72 -5.93
N ASP A 144 -25.65 0.54 -6.08
CA ASP A 144 -26.68 0.05 -5.14
C ASP A 144 -26.10 -0.54 -3.84
N GLY A 145 -24.79 -0.54 -3.70
CA GLY A 145 -24.06 -1.03 -2.53
C GLY A 145 -24.09 -2.55 -2.32
N LYS A 146 -24.62 -3.32 -3.27
CA LYS A 146 -24.76 -4.79 -3.16
C LYS A 146 -23.46 -5.54 -3.32
N PHE A 147 -22.47 -4.93 -3.95
CA PHE A 147 -21.20 -5.57 -4.24
C PHE A 147 -20.03 -4.78 -3.67
N VAL A 148 -18.96 -5.49 -3.35
CA VAL A 148 -17.61 -4.96 -3.15
C VAL A 148 -16.82 -5.32 -4.37
N VAL A 149 -16.28 -4.30 -5.05
CA VAL A 149 -15.54 -4.44 -6.30
C VAL A 149 -14.10 -4.01 -6.06
N ILE A 150 -13.16 -4.95 -6.27
CA ILE A 150 -11.72 -4.69 -6.11
C ILE A 150 -11.07 -4.89 -7.48
N LYS A 151 -10.49 -3.84 -8.03
CA LYS A 151 -9.69 -3.91 -9.25
C LYS A 151 -8.23 -4.06 -8.87
N LEU A 152 -7.58 -5.00 -9.52
CA LEU A 152 -6.15 -5.27 -9.37
C LEU A 152 -5.38 -4.65 -10.53
N LEU A 153 -4.17 -4.17 -10.25
CA LEU A 153 -3.33 -3.56 -11.27
C LEU A 153 -3.02 -4.56 -12.38
N GLU A 154 -3.21 -4.13 -13.63
CA GLU A 154 -3.00 -4.95 -14.86
C GLU A 154 -3.79 -6.26 -14.95
N LYS A 155 -4.81 -6.47 -14.10
CA LYS A 155 -5.75 -7.59 -14.23
C LYS A 155 -7.05 -7.11 -14.89
N ASN A 156 -7.47 -7.80 -15.94
CA ASN A 156 -8.68 -7.43 -16.72
C ASN A 156 -9.98 -7.72 -15.97
N ARG A 157 -9.94 -8.58 -14.96
CA ARG A 157 -11.15 -8.96 -14.21
C ARG A 157 -11.05 -8.46 -12.77
N PRO A 158 -12.04 -7.69 -12.29
CA PRO A 158 -12.12 -7.31 -10.90
C PRO A 158 -12.51 -8.51 -10.03
N LEU A 159 -12.13 -8.45 -8.76
CA LEU A 159 -12.72 -9.30 -7.72
C LEU A 159 -14.06 -8.68 -7.32
N VAL A 160 -15.11 -9.49 -7.30
CA VAL A 160 -16.47 -9.04 -6.97
C VAL A 160 -17.04 -9.95 -5.91
N LEU A 161 -17.38 -9.40 -4.75
CA LEU A 161 -18.06 -10.13 -3.68
C LEU A 161 -19.44 -9.52 -3.45
N LYS A 162 -20.44 -10.37 -3.15
CA LYS A 162 -21.71 -9.89 -2.62
C LYS A 162 -21.47 -9.33 -1.22
N ARG A 163 -21.71 -8.04 -1.03
CA ARG A 163 -21.41 -7.33 0.21
C ARG A 163 -22.07 -7.97 1.42
N GLU A 164 -23.35 -8.28 1.33
CA GLU A 164 -24.10 -8.92 2.42
C GLU A 164 -23.45 -10.22 2.89
N LEU A 165 -23.02 -11.07 1.94
CA LEU A 165 -22.35 -12.33 2.28
C LEU A 165 -20.93 -12.11 2.83
N ALA A 166 -20.21 -11.15 2.27
CA ALA A 166 -18.86 -10.81 2.72
C ALA A 166 -18.86 -10.22 4.14
N ASP A 167 -19.80 -9.31 4.42
CA ASP A 167 -19.97 -8.68 5.74
C ASP A 167 -20.41 -9.72 6.79
N ALA A 168 -21.28 -10.66 6.42
CA ALA A 168 -21.70 -11.74 7.31
C ALA A 168 -20.57 -12.76 7.58
N ALA A 169 -19.79 -13.10 6.57
CA ALA A 169 -18.68 -14.04 6.70
C ALA A 169 -17.48 -13.46 7.45
N HIS A 170 -17.25 -12.14 7.36
CA HIS A 170 -16.08 -11.50 7.92
C HIS A 170 -15.82 -11.82 9.40
N PRO A 171 -16.76 -11.61 10.33
CA PRO A 171 -16.54 -11.93 11.75
C PRO A 171 -16.38 -13.45 11.99
N VAL A 172 -17.05 -14.29 11.20
CA VAL A 172 -16.91 -15.75 11.30
C VAL A 172 -15.51 -16.20 10.90
N ILE A 173 -14.97 -15.62 9.82
CA ILE A 173 -13.60 -15.88 9.37
C ILE A 173 -12.60 -15.40 10.42
N MET A 174 -12.78 -14.20 10.97
CA MET A 174 -11.92 -13.67 12.03
C MET A 174 -11.87 -14.63 13.24
N GLN A 175 -13.03 -15.10 13.69
CA GLN A 175 -13.10 -16.06 14.79
C GLN A 175 -12.44 -17.39 14.45
N LYS A 176 -12.69 -17.94 13.25
CA LYS A 176 -12.14 -19.21 12.77
C LYS A 176 -10.61 -19.22 12.72
N TYR A 177 -10.01 -18.07 12.38
CA TYR A 177 -8.56 -17.94 12.24
C TYR A 177 -7.89 -17.17 13.39
N ASP A 178 -8.60 -16.96 14.50
CA ASP A 178 -8.11 -16.26 15.71
C ASP A 178 -7.53 -14.86 15.41
N VAL A 179 -8.22 -14.12 14.55
CA VAL A 179 -7.85 -12.74 14.21
C VAL A 179 -8.60 -11.79 15.14
N SER A 180 -7.87 -11.10 16.03
CA SER A 180 -8.44 -10.23 17.07
C SER A 180 -8.88 -8.85 16.55
N GLU A 181 -8.22 -8.35 15.51
CA GLU A 181 -8.46 -7.02 14.96
C GLU A 181 -8.57 -7.07 13.44
N GLU A 182 -9.56 -6.36 12.87
CA GLU A 182 -9.75 -6.32 11.41
C GLU A 182 -8.70 -5.48 10.69
N SER A 183 -8.04 -4.55 11.38
CA SER A 183 -7.04 -3.68 10.78
C SER A 183 -6.09 -3.07 11.80
N TYR A 184 -4.87 -2.80 11.33
CA TYR A 184 -3.88 -1.97 12.01
C TYR A 184 -3.21 -1.07 10.98
N LEU A 185 -3.38 0.23 11.13
CA LEU A 185 -2.88 1.23 10.16
C LEU A 185 -1.61 1.96 10.63
N GLY A 186 -1.05 1.53 11.76
CA GLY A 186 0.09 2.17 12.42
C GLY A 186 -0.38 3.17 13.49
N ASP A 187 0.50 3.47 14.42
CA ASP A 187 0.29 4.54 15.40
C ASP A 187 0.46 5.89 14.68
N GLU A 188 -0.46 6.82 14.90
CA GLU A 188 -0.40 8.19 14.35
C GLU A 188 0.73 9.02 14.95
#